data_00f15dbf453e221cb6a7431a39c06544
#
_entry.id   00f15dbf453e221cb6a7431a39c06544
#
_cell.length_a   1.000
_cell.length_b   1.000
_cell.length_c   1.000
_cell.angle_alpha   90.00
_cell.angle_beta   90.00
_cell.angle_gamma   90.00
#
_symmetry.space_group_name_H-M   'P 1'
#
loop_
_entity.id
_entity.type
_entity.pdbx_description
1 polymer ?
#
loop_
_entity_poly.entity_id
_entity_poly.type
_entity_poly.pdbx_seq_one_letter_code
_entity_poly.pdbx_strand_id
1 'polypeptide(L)'
;MHANDIVLFSQVVELGSFKKAAELNNITNSVVSKRITQLEQALNAQLLYRTTRSLALTEAGKKLASSADMIKHITQEAIDDIKD
;
A
#
# COMPACT_ATOMS: atom_id res chain seq x y z
N MET A 1 7.84 10.08 -5.04
CA MET A 1 7.39 8.81 -4.43
C MET A 1 8.13 8.60 -3.13
N HIS A 2 7.42 8.18 -2.10
CA HIS A 2 8.01 7.90 -0.79
C HIS A 2 7.76 6.44 -0.42
N ALA A 3 8.68 5.86 0.36
CA ALA A 3 8.52 4.50 0.87
C ALA A 3 7.21 4.33 1.65
N ASN A 4 6.76 5.37 2.35
CA ASN A 4 5.49 5.37 3.08
C ASN A 4 4.28 5.16 2.17
N ASP A 5 4.35 5.57 0.91
CA ASP A 5 3.25 5.36 -0.04
C ASP A 5 3.17 3.89 -0.45
N ILE A 6 4.30 3.21 -0.53
CA ILE A 6 4.35 1.76 -0.80
C ILE A 6 3.76 1.00 0.40
N VAL A 7 4.10 1.41 1.62
CA VAL A 7 3.53 0.82 2.84
C VAL A 7 2.01 1.04 2.89
N LEU A 8 1.55 2.24 2.56
CA LEU A 8 0.12 2.55 2.51
C LEU A 8 -0.60 1.68 1.48
N PHE A 9 -0.02 1.53 0.29
CA PHE A 9 -0.56 0.64 -0.74
C PHE A 9 -0.69 -0.79 -0.22
N SER A 10 0.35 -1.30 0.43
CA SER A 10 0.37 -2.62 1.05
C SER A 10 -0.78 -2.79 2.06
N GLN A 11 -1.03 -1.78 2.88
CA GLN A 11 -2.13 -1.80 3.85
C GLN A 11 -3.50 -1.82 3.18
N VAL A 12 -3.68 -1.04 2.11
CA VAL A 12 -4.93 -1.05 1.34
C VAL A 12 -5.20 -2.44 0.78
N VAL A 13 -4.18 -3.10 0.24
CA VAL A 13 -4.29 -4.45 -0.32
C VAL A 13 -4.62 -5.46 0.79
N GLU A 14 -3.88 -5.43 1.88
CA GLU A 14 -4.02 -6.36 3.00
C GLU A 14 -5.39 -6.25 3.65
N LEU A 15 -5.86 -5.02 3.89
CA LEU A 15 -7.15 -4.75 4.52
C LEU A 15 -8.32 -4.84 3.53
N GLY A 16 -8.03 -4.80 2.24
CA GLY A 16 -9.04 -4.83 1.19
C GLY A 16 -9.93 -3.61 1.15
N SER A 17 -9.46 -2.47 1.67
CA SER A 17 -10.31 -1.29 1.85
C SER A 17 -9.49 -0.02 2.01
N PHE A 18 -9.83 1.02 1.25
CA PHE A 18 -9.30 2.37 1.45
C PHE A 18 -9.70 2.92 2.82
N LYS A 19 -10.95 2.70 3.19
CA LYS A 19 -11.48 3.19 4.47
C LYS A 19 -10.70 2.65 5.66
N LYS A 20 -10.46 1.34 5.68
CA LYS A 20 -9.72 0.69 6.76
C LYS A 20 -8.27 1.16 6.82
N ALA A 21 -7.63 1.34 5.67
CA ALA A 21 -6.27 1.87 5.61
C ALA A 21 -6.22 3.32 6.11
N ALA A 22 -7.23 4.12 5.76
CA ALA A 22 -7.35 5.49 6.24
C ALA A 22 -7.48 5.54 7.76
N GLU A 23 -8.35 4.72 8.32
CA GLU A 23 -8.55 4.62 9.77
C GLU A 23 -7.26 4.22 10.49
N LEU A 24 -6.55 3.23 9.94
CA LEU A 24 -5.28 2.75 10.50
C LEU A 24 -4.23 3.85 10.56
N ASN A 25 -4.22 4.75 9.58
CA ASN A 25 -3.22 5.80 9.46
C ASN A 25 -3.70 7.17 9.96
N ASN A 26 -4.91 7.27 10.49
CA ASN A 26 -5.49 8.53 10.97
C ASN A 26 -5.57 9.60 9.88
N ILE A 27 -5.91 9.19 8.68
CA ILE A 27 -6.10 10.08 7.53
C ILE A 27 -7.45 9.79 6.87
N THR A 28 -7.85 10.63 5.93
CA THR A 28 -9.14 10.45 5.23
C THR A 28 -9.00 9.50 4.04
N ASN A 29 -10.13 8.95 3.59
CA ASN A 29 -10.17 8.14 2.35
C ASN A 29 -9.63 8.92 1.15
N SER A 30 -9.94 10.22 1.08
CA SER A 30 -9.47 11.09 -0.01
C SER A 30 -7.95 11.18 -0.03
N VAL A 31 -7.32 11.25 1.13
CA VAL A 31 -5.85 11.30 1.23
C VAL A 31 -5.25 9.98 0.80
N VAL A 32 -5.83 8.84 1.23
CA VAL A 32 -5.36 7.52 0.79
C VAL A 32 -5.43 7.41 -0.72
N SER A 33 -6.59 7.73 -1.30
CA SER A 33 -6.80 7.66 -2.75
C SER A 33 -5.81 8.53 -3.51
N LYS A 34 -5.60 9.76 -3.04
CA LYS A 34 -4.65 10.71 -3.65
C LYS A 34 -3.22 10.16 -3.61
N ARG A 35 -2.79 9.63 -2.48
CA ARG A 35 -1.44 9.08 -2.33
C ARG A 35 -1.22 7.87 -3.23
N ILE A 36 -2.21 6.98 -3.34
CA ILE A 36 -2.13 5.83 -4.26
C ILE A 36 -2.06 6.30 -5.71
N THR A 37 -2.88 7.30 -6.09
CA THR A 37 -2.83 7.88 -7.44
C THR A 37 -1.46 8.48 -7.73
N GLN A 38 -0.88 9.21 -6.79
CA GLN A 38 0.47 9.78 -6.94
C GLN A 38 1.53 8.69 -7.08
N LEU A 39 1.39 7.60 -6.33
CA LEU A 39 2.29 6.45 -6.45
C LEU A 39 2.20 5.82 -7.84
N GLU A 40 0.99 5.62 -8.35
CA GLU A 40 0.77 5.11 -9.71
C GLU A 40 1.39 6.02 -10.76
N GLN A 41 1.25 7.33 -10.61
CA GLN A 41 1.85 8.31 -11.52
C GLN A 41 3.38 8.26 -11.47
N ALA A 42 3.95 8.18 -10.28
CA ALA A 42 5.40 8.11 -10.11
C ALA A 42 6.00 6.83 -10.73
N LEU A 43 5.26 5.73 -10.66
CA LEU A 43 5.68 4.46 -11.24
C LEU A 43 5.28 4.30 -12.71
N ASN A 44 4.47 5.21 -13.21
CA ASN A 44 3.89 5.14 -14.55
C ASN A 44 3.20 3.79 -14.79
N ALA A 45 2.45 3.33 -13.79
CA ALA A 45 1.76 2.05 -13.82
C ALA A 45 0.51 2.11 -12.96
N GLN A 46 -0.58 1.55 -13.45
CA GLN A 46 -1.79 1.38 -12.66
C GLN A 46 -1.60 0.16 -11.75
N LEU A 47 -1.88 0.33 -10.47
CA LEU A 47 -1.71 -0.72 -9.46
C LEU A 47 -3.02 -1.39 -9.10
N LEU A 48 -4.12 -0.61 -9.17
CA LEU A 48 -5.45 -1.07 -8.80
C LEU A 48 -6.43 -0.79 -9.93
N TYR A 49 -7.34 -1.72 -10.16
CA TYR A 49 -8.55 -1.46 -10.95
C TYR A 49 -9.56 -0.84 -10.00
N ARG A 50 -10.01 0.37 -10.32
CA ARG A 50 -10.94 1.11 -9.46
C ARG A 50 -12.36 0.86 -9.93
N THR A 51 -12.94 -0.23 -9.43
CA THR A 51 -14.35 -0.52 -9.66
C THR A 51 -15.17 -0.15 -8.42
N THR A 52 -16.46 0.02 -8.58
CA THR A 52 -17.35 0.46 -7.51
C THR A 52 -17.59 -0.60 -6.43
N ARG A 53 -17.20 -1.84 -6.67
CA ARG A 53 -17.59 -2.96 -5.79
C ARG A 53 -16.46 -3.71 -5.13
N SER A 54 -15.25 -3.64 -5.66
CA SER A 54 -14.14 -4.36 -5.07
C SER A 54 -12.81 -3.80 -5.54
N LEU A 55 -11.78 -4.02 -4.72
CA LEU A 55 -10.41 -3.73 -5.10
C LEU A 55 -9.85 -4.93 -5.85
N ALA A 56 -9.29 -4.68 -7.04
CA ALA A 56 -8.61 -5.70 -7.81
C ALA A 56 -7.23 -5.19 -8.18
N LEU A 57 -6.23 -6.03 -8.03
CA LEU A 57 -4.84 -5.68 -8.37
C LEU A 57 -4.58 -5.90 -9.85
N THR A 58 -3.86 -4.96 -10.46
CA THR A 58 -3.23 -5.17 -11.77
C THR A 58 -2.03 -6.10 -11.59
N GLU A 59 -1.41 -6.54 -12.69
CA GLU A 59 -0.16 -7.31 -12.62
C GLU A 59 0.93 -6.49 -11.91
N ALA A 60 1.05 -5.20 -12.23
CA ALA A 60 1.98 -4.31 -11.54
C ALA A 60 1.65 -4.21 -10.05
N GLY A 61 0.37 -4.13 -9.70
CA GLY A 61 -0.07 -4.09 -8.30
C GLY A 61 0.30 -5.35 -7.53
N LYS A 62 0.15 -6.51 -8.15
CA LYS A 62 0.53 -7.80 -7.54
C LYS A 62 2.04 -7.85 -7.26
N LYS A 63 2.84 -7.39 -8.22
CA LYS A 63 4.30 -7.35 -8.05
C LYS A 63 4.70 -6.42 -6.91
N LEU A 64 4.12 -5.23 -6.87
CA LEU A 64 4.45 -4.27 -5.81
C LEU A 64 3.98 -4.76 -4.44
N ALA A 65 2.80 -5.34 -4.35
CA ALA A 65 2.28 -5.88 -3.09
C ALA A 65 3.19 -6.98 -2.54
N SER A 66 3.69 -7.87 -3.40
CA SER A 66 4.64 -8.92 -3.00
C SER A 66 5.94 -8.33 -2.46
N SER A 67 6.50 -7.33 -3.15
CA SER A 67 7.74 -6.66 -2.72
C SER A 67 7.53 -5.88 -1.43
N ALA A 68 6.39 -5.22 -1.28
CA ALA A 68 6.06 -4.46 -0.07
C ALA A 68 5.96 -5.37 1.14
N ASP A 69 5.40 -6.57 0.97
CA ASP A 69 5.31 -7.56 2.04
C ASP A 69 6.71 -8.00 2.49
N MET A 70 7.62 -8.24 1.56
CA MET A 70 9.01 -8.58 1.87
C MET A 70 9.71 -7.46 2.64
N ILE A 71 9.54 -6.21 2.22
CA ILE A 71 10.11 -5.04 2.90
C ILE A 71 9.59 -4.96 4.34
N LYS A 72 8.31 -5.19 4.55
CA LYS A 72 7.68 -5.21 5.87
C LYS A 72 8.31 -6.26 6.77
N HIS A 73 8.51 -7.48 6.27
CA HIS A 73 9.14 -8.56 7.02
C HIS A 73 10.59 -8.24 7.39
N ILE A 74 11.36 -7.76 6.45
CA ILE A 74 12.77 -7.40 6.69
C ILE A 74 12.86 -6.29 7.75
N THR A 75 12.02 -5.30 7.64
CA THR A 75 11.96 -4.18 8.60
C THR A 75 11.60 -4.70 10.00
N GLN A 76 10.63 -5.57 10.11
CA GLN A 76 10.21 -6.14 11.38
C GLN A 76 11.30 -7.00 12.01
N GLU A 77 11.99 -7.81 11.21
CA GLU A 77 13.13 -8.60 11.68
C GLU A 77 14.24 -7.71 12.23
N ALA A 78 14.55 -6.62 11.54
CA ALA A 78 15.55 -5.67 12.00
C ALA A 78 15.20 -5.05 13.36
N ILE A 79 13.92 -4.70 13.54
CA ILE A 79 13.42 -4.16 14.80
C ILE A 79 13.53 -5.21 15.92
N ASP A 80 13.10 -6.43 15.64
CA ASP A 80 13.11 -7.53 16.61
C ASP A 80 14.53 -7.87 17.04
N ASP A 81 15.48 -7.87 16.12
CA ASP A 81 16.92 -8.11 16.41
C ASP A 81 17.48 -7.06 17.37
N ILE A 82 17.05 -5.81 17.22
CA ILE A 82 17.52 -4.72 18.10
C ILE A 82 16.89 -4.82 19.50
N LYS A 83 15.63 -5.24 19.58
CA LYS A 83 14.90 -5.35 20.84
C LYS A 83 15.32 -6.56 21.69
N ASP A 84 15.84 -7.56 21.08
CA ASP A 84 16.39 -8.72 21.77
C ASP A 84 17.84 -8.40 22.27
#